data_394a5b85d8018f5f7e68391864f609f6
#
_entry.id   394a5b85d8018f5f7e68391864f609f6
#
_cell.length_a   1.000
_cell.length_b   1.000
_cell.length_c   1.000
_cell.angle_alpha   90.00
_cell.angle_beta   90.00
_cell.angle_gamma   90.00
#
_symmetry.space_group_name_H-M   'P 1'
#
loop_
_entity.id
_entity.type
_entity.pdbx_description
1 polymer ?
#
loop_
_entity_poly.entity_id
_entity_poly.type
_entity_poly.pdbx_seq_one_letter_code
_entity_poly.pdbx_strand_id
1 'polypeptide(L)'
;LFLPLKSFFTSGFLLKRAEVSFSRNDIKDITKITNIFLPKFINKKLNKIFHKGNLEGEFVIPFEDNGRIGKNYGFTGKISNASINLTKEFALKNLTTLISHEGTVDGDEFEITVKNGSVYDLDLENSTINLKRGNNAIKIKSSLKTKGKLNFSQIKKISSLFDLNLNNFKNIDGAADLKTTVKFDLNEKFKIENLSYLTEGDIAYLEIESSPKEIIKKYLPEFQSKIILKNN
;
A
#
# COMPACT_ATOMS: atom_id res chain seq x y z
N LEU A 1 -8.39 28.36 14.20
CA LEU A 1 -8.21 29.79 13.89
C LEU A 1 -9.10 30.13 12.70
N PHE A 2 -10.25 30.77 12.93
CA PHE A 2 -11.07 31.34 11.85
C PHE A 2 -10.45 32.68 11.47
N LEU A 3 -9.61 32.69 10.45
CA LEU A 3 -9.23 33.94 9.81
C LEU A 3 -10.34 34.28 8.81
N PRO A 4 -10.99 35.45 8.92
CA PRO A 4 -11.95 35.88 7.91
C PRO A 4 -11.20 36.20 6.61
N LEU A 5 -11.15 35.19 5.72
CA LEU A 5 -10.47 35.31 4.41
C LEU A 5 -10.90 36.56 3.64
N LYS A 6 -12.12 37.04 3.82
CA LYS A 6 -12.60 38.27 3.18
C LYS A 6 -11.80 39.53 3.52
N SER A 7 -11.29 39.67 4.75
CA SER A 7 -10.54 40.84 5.16
C SER A 7 -9.11 40.91 4.59
N PHE A 8 -8.54 39.77 4.25
CA PHE A 8 -7.23 39.69 3.59
C PHE A 8 -7.28 40.17 2.15
N PHE A 9 -8.38 39.93 1.44
CA PHE A 9 -8.51 40.32 0.03
C PHE A 9 -8.87 41.79 -0.16
N THR A 10 -9.40 42.48 0.83
CA THR A 10 -9.75 43.92 0.75
C THR A 10 -8.57 44.84 1.05
N SER A 11 -7.48 44.34 1.60
CA SER A 11 -6.31 45.13 2.00
C SER A 11 -5.10 45.04 1.06
N GLY A 12 -5.25 44.43 -0.13
CA GLY A 12 -4.15 44.31 -1.11
C GLY A 12 -3.11 43.25 -0.76
N PHE A 13 -3.33 42.44 0.28
CA PHE A 13 -2.48 41.29 0.62
C PHE A 13 -2.89 40.07 -0.22
N LEU A 14 -1.97 39.62 -1.06
CA LEU A 14 -2.13 38.34 -1.77
C LEU A 14 -1.55 37.22 -0.91
N LEU A 15 -2.42 36.36 -0.40
CA LEU A 15 -1.99 35.10 0.23
C LEU A 15 -1.42 34.18 -0.84
N LYS A 16 -0.12 33.93 -0.82
CA LYS A 16 0.55 33.05 -1.80
C LYS A 16 0.65 31.60 -1.35
N ARG A 17 0.63 31.37 -0.03
CA ARG A 17 0.80 30.03 0.54
C ARG A 17 0.16 29.97 1.93
N ALA A 18 -0.51 28.88 2.24
CA ALA A 18 -0.91 28.51 3.59
C ALA A 18 -0.29 27.16 3.96
N GLU A 19 0.17 27.06 5.20
CA GLU A 19 0.66 25.83 5.78
C GLU A 19 -0.23 25.48 6.97
N VAL A 20 -0.72 24.23 6.98
CA VAL A 20 -1.62 23.73 8.02
C VAL A 20 -1.01 22.46 8.60
N SER A 21 -0.42 22.58 9.79
CA SER A 21 0.11 21.43 10.51
C SER A 21 -0.92 20.92 11.51
N PHE A 22 -0.99 19.62 11.68
CA PHE A 22 -1.81 18.97 12.71
C PHE A 22 -0.97 17.91 13.43
N SER A 23 -1.14 17.90 14.75
CA SER A 23 -0.53 16.92 15.62
C SER A 23 -1.28 15.58 15.51
N ARG A 24 -0.84 14.60 16.27
CA ARG A 24 -1.38 13.24 16.27
C ARG A 24 -2.90 13.20 16.54
N ASN A 25 -3.66 12.84 15.53
CA ASN A 25 -5.11 12.66 15.57
C ASN A 25 -5.50 11.26 15.13
N ASP A 26 -6.68 10.80 15.56
CA ASP A 26 -7.24 9.55 15.04
C ASP A 26 -7.47 9.68 13.52
N ILE A 27 -7.01 8.69 12.76
CA ILE A 27 -7.13 8.71 11.31
C ILE A 27 -8.60 8.80 10.85
N LYS A 28 -9.54 8.28 11.62
CA LYS A 28 -10.97 8.37 11.32
C LYS A 28 -11.51 9.79 11.44
N ASP A 29 -10.96 10.60 12.33
CA ASP A 29 -11.38 11.99 12.46
C ASP A 29 -10.83 12.83 11.32
N ILE A 30 -9.59 12.55 10.92
CA ILE A 30 -9.00 13.19 9.73
C ILE A 30 -9.78 12.81 8.47
N THR A 31 -10.20 11.56 8.30
CA THR A 31 -10.99 11.16 7.12
C THR A 31 -12.36 11.86 7.06
N LYS A 32 -12.93 12.31 8.18
CA LYS A 32 -14.15 13.15 8.18
C LYS A 32 -13.86 14.54 7.59
N ILE A 33 -12.71 15.12 7.92
CA ILE A 33 -12.29 16.42 7.39
C ILE A 33 -11.97 16.33 5.91
N THR A 34 -11.32 15.25 5.48
CA THR A 34 -10.98 15.03 4.07
C THR A 34 -12.21 14.84 3.16
N ASN A 35 -13.40 14.59 3.74
CA ASN A 35 -14.66 14.61 3.00
C ASN A 35 -14.92 15.95 2.27
N ILE A 36 -14.30 17.03 2.71
CA ILE A 36 -14.45 18.34 2.10
C ILE A 36 -13.60 18.44 0.81
N PHE A 37 -12.47 17.73 0.76
CA PHE A 37 -11.46 17.86 -0.30
C PHE A 37 -11.39 16.64 -1.24
N LEU A 38 -11.73 15.45 -0.74
CA LEU A 38 -11.65 14.22 -1.53
C LEU A 38 -13.01 13.80 -2.08
N PRO A 39 -13.05 13.21 -3.29
CA PRO A 39 -14.26 12.62 -3.84
C PRO A 39 -14.91 11.62 -2.89
N LYS A 40 -16.24 11.67 -2.75
CA LYS A 40 -17.02 10.81 -1.82
C LYS A 40 -16.69 9.32 -1.90
N PHE A 41 -16.38 8.81 -3.10
CA PHE A 41 -16.06 7.39 -3.31
C PHE A 41 -14.70 7.01 -2.69
N ILE A 42 -13.70 7.91 -2.74
CA ILE A 42 -12.38 7.72 -2.12
C ILE A 42 -12.54 7.69 -0.60
N ASN A 43 -13.26 8.65 -0.04
CA ASN A 43 -13.53 8.70 1.40
C ASN A 43 -14.25 7.45 1.92
N LYS A 44 -15.26 6.98 1.17
CA LYS A 44 -15.96 5.74 1.53
C LYS A 44 -15.04 4.53 1.53
N LYS A 45 -14.06 4.47 0.62
CA LYS A 45 -13.04 3.41 0.59
C LYS A 45 -12.06 3.54 1.74
N LEU A 46 -11.52 4.74 2.00
CA LEU A 46 -10.58 4.99 3.10
C LEU A 46 -11.19 4.60 4.44
N ASN A 47 -12.43 5.02 4.73
CA ASN A 47 -13.14 4.67 5.96
C ASN A 47 -13.39 3.16 6.13
N LYS A 48 -13.46 2.40 5.04
CA LYS A 48 -13.59 0.93 5.10
C LYS A 48 -12.26 0.23 5.31
N ILE A 49 -11.19 0.81 4.80
CA ILE A 49 -9.86 0.23 4.82
C ILE A 49 -9.18 0.46 6.17
N PHE A 50 -9.24 1.69 6.70
CA PHE A 50 -8.62 2.03 7.99
C PHE A 50 -9.51 1.68 9.16
N HIS A 51 -9.06 0.80 10.06
CA HIS A 51 -9.77 0.45 11.28
C HIS A 51 -9.30 1.25 12.49
N LYS A 52 -8.01 1.51 12.58
CA LYS A 52 -7.38 2.32 13.62
C LYS A 52 -6.08 2.92 13.09
N GLY A 53 -5.57 3.89 13.79
CA GLY A 53 -4.29 4.52 13.51
C GLY A 53 -4.32 5.98 13.89
N ASN A 54 -3.14 6.57 14.01
CA ASN A 54 -2.98 7.99 14.23
C ASN A 54 -2.28 8.59 13.01
N LEU A 55 -2.71 9.79 12.64
CA LEU A 55 -2.12 10.58 11.58
C LEU A 55 -1.63 11.91 12.15
N GLU A 56 -0.43 12.29 11.80
CA GLU A 56 0.15 13.63 11.98
C GLU A 56 0.70 14.09 10.65
N GLY A 57 0.70 15.39 10.39
CA GLY A 57 1.19 15.88 9.11
C GLY A 57 1.00 17.37 8.87
N GLU A 58 1.34 17.75 7.66
CA GLU A 58 1.30 19.13 7.19
C GLU A 58 0.77 19.19 5.76
N PHE A 59 -0.14 20.13 5.53
CA PHE A 59 -0.61 20.52 4.22
C PHE A 59 0.04 21.85 3.80
N VAL A 60 0.49 21.90 2.57
CA VAL A 60 0.97 23.12 1.91
C VAL A 60 0.01 23.45 0.79
N ILE A 61 -0.64 24.60 0.89
CA ILE A 61 -1.67 25.04 -0.04
C ILE A 61 -1.17 26.33 -0.72
N PRO A 62 -0.70 26.28 -1.96
CA PRO A 62 -0.36 27.47 -2.73
C PRO A 62 -1.62 28.16 -3.22
N PHE A 63 -1.56 29.48 -3.37
CA PHE A 63 -2.63 30.27 -3.97
C PHE A 63 -2.09 30.99 -5.21
N GLU A 64 -2.90 30.99 -6.26
CA GLU A 64 -2.67 31.80 -7.47
C GLU A 64 -2.96 33.28 -7.18
N ASP A 65 -2.50 34.18 -8.06
CA ASP A 65 -2.71 35.63 -7.92
C ASP A 65 -4.19 36.04 -7.93
N ASN A 66 -5.07 35.20 -8.45
CA ASN A 66 -6.53 35.36 -8.41
C ASN A 66 -7.18 34.84 -7.12
N GLY A 67 -6.38 34.35 -6.14
CA GLY A 67 -6.84 33.80 -4.87
C GLY A 67 -7.38 32.38 -4.94
N ARG A 68 -7.26 31.70 -6.08
CA ARG A 68 -7.63 30.27 -6.20
C ARG A 68 -6.51 29.38 -5.67
N ILE A 69 -6.89 28.21 -5.20
CA ILE A 69 -5.91 27.17 -4.80
C ILE A 69 -5.13 26.74 -6.04
N GLY A 70 -3.82 26.85 -5.96
CA GLY A 70 -2.90 26.42 -7.00
C GLY A 70 -2.83 24.89 -7.10
N LYS A 71 -2.35 24.39 -8.23
CA LYS A 71 -2.28 22.94 -8.50
C LYS A 71 -1.17 22.23 -7.73
N ASN A 72 -0.13 22.94 -7.29
CA ASN A 72 1.04 22.35 -6.62
C ASN A 72 0.84 22.29 -5.10
N TYR A 73 -0.32 21.79 -4.65
CA TYR A 73 -0.54 21.55 -3.23
C TYR A 73 0.21 20.28 -2.78
N GLY A 74 0.70 20.29 -1.56
CA GLY A 74 1.49 19.23 -0.99
C GLY A 74 0.92 18.71 0.33
N PHE A 75 1.23 17.48 0.63
CA PHE A 75 0.97 16.87 1.92
C PHE A 75 2.16 16.01 2.33
N THR A 76 2.60 16.17 3.57
CA THR A 76 3.51 15.23 4.22
C THR A 76 2.90 14.76 5.51
N GLY A 77 3.00 13.46 5.79
CA GLY A 77 2.38 12.91 6.99
C GLY A 77 3.01 11.60 7.43
N LYS A 78 2.71 11.27 8.69
CA LYS A 78 3.07 10.00 9.29
C LYS A 78 1.82 9.33 9.86
N ILE A 79 1.57 8.12 9.40
CA ILE A 79 0.58 7.23 10.00
C ILE A 79 1.30 6.32 10.98
N SER A 80 0.76 6.14 12.18
CA SER A 80 1.34 5.30 13.23
C SER A 80 0.30 4.34 13.79
N ASN A 81 0.76 3.12 14.11
CA ASN A 81 -0.07 2.07 14.72
C ASN A 81 -1.37 1.77 13.95
N ALA A 82 -1.32 1.86 12.63
CA ALA A 82 -2.49 1.63 11.81
C ALA A 82 -2.80 0.15 11.61
N SER A 83 -4.08 -0.14 11.43
CA SER A 83 -4.58 -1.41 10.91
C SER A 83 -5.40 -1.13 9.66
N ILE A 84 -5.02 -1.79 8.57
CA ILE A 84 -5.62 -1.63 7.24
C ILE A 84 -6.14 -2.97 6.77
N ASN A 85 -7.44 -3.08 6.49
CA ASN A 85 -8.01 -4.25 5.86
C ASN A 85 -8.11 -4.03 4.35
N LEU A 86 -7.22 -4.65 3.59
CA LEU A 86 -7.26 -4.59 2.12
C LEU A 86 -8.39 -5.47 1.57
N THR A 87 -8.58 -6.64 2.17
CA THR A 87 -9.72 -7.53 1.95
C THR A 87 -10.23 -8.07 3.29
N LYS A 88 -11.28 -8.90 3.29
CA LYS A 88 -11.77 -9.57 4.52
C LYS A 88 -10.71 -10.47 5.17
N GLU A 89 -9.79 -11.00 4.37
CA GLU A 89 -8.79 -11.98 4.78
C GLU A 89 -7.37 -11.42 4.84
N PHE A 90 -7.14 -10.25 4.26
CA PHE A 90 -5.81 -9.65 4.16
C PHE A 90 -5.76 -8.30 4.88
N ALA A 91 -5.16 -8.31 6.06
CA ALA A 91 -5.00 -7.14 6.92
C ALA A 91 -3.53 -6.85 7.20
N LEU A 92 -3.15 -5.60 7.04
CA LEU A 92 -1.89 -5.05 7.53
C LEU A 92 -2.09 -4.57 8.97
N LYS A 93 -1.17 -4.90 9.86
CA LYS A 93 -1.21 -4.57 11.29
C LYS A 93 0.03 -3.81 11.71
N ASN A 94 -0.12 -3.03 12.78
CA ASN A 94 0.98 -2.26 13.40
C ASN A 94 1.75 -1.40 12.40
N LEU A 95 1.04 -0.89 11.39
CA LEU A 95 1.62 -0.18 10.28
C LEU A 95 2.07 1.22 10.72
N THR A 96 3.32 1.56 10.43
CA THR A 96 3.86 2.91 10.51
C THR A 96 4.39 3.29 9.14
N THR A 97 3.85 4.37 8.58
CA THR A 97 4.23 4.86 7.25
C THR A 97 4.50 6.35 7.27
N LEU A 98 5.41 6.77 6.40
CA LEU A 98 5.54 8.15 5.98
C LEU A 98 4.83 8.28 4.63
N ILE A 99 4.12 9.37 4.43
CA ILE A 99 3.40 9.66 3.19
C ILE A 99 3.82 11.05 2.75
N SER A 100 4.20 11.18 1.50
CA SER A 100 4.29 12.47 0.83
C SER A 100 3.39 12.46 -0.40
N HIS A 101 2.80 13.61 -0.67
CA HIS A 101 2.00 13.88 -1.84
C HIS A 101 2.40 15.21 -2.43
N GLU A 102 2.54 15.23 -3.72
CA GLU A 102 2.80 16.43 -4.49
C GLU A 102 1.85 16.51 -5.69
N GLY A 103 1.08 17.58 -5.76
CA GLY A 103 0.30 17.91 -6.95
C GLY A 103 1.23 18.48 -8.02
N THR A 104 1.17 17.95 -9.23
CA THR A 104 1.93 18.42 -10.38
C THR A 104 0.99 18.80 -11.52
N VAL A 105 1.55 19.45 -12.56
CA VAL A 105 0.77 19.82 -13.76
C VAL A 105 0.23 18.56 -14.46
N ASP A 106 1.00 17.45 -14.39
CA ASP A 106 0.70 16.19 -15.07
C ASP A 106 -0.14 15.22 -14.23
N GLY A 107 -0.48 15.60 -12.98
CA GLY A 107 -1.27 14.79 -12.06
C GLY A 107 -0.73 14.80 -10.63
N ASP A 108 -1.13 13.82 -9.85
CA ASP A 108 -0.75 13.68 -8.45
C ASP A 108 0.31 12.58 -8.29
N GLU A 109 1.35 12.86 -7.51
CA GLU A 109 2.36 11.89 -7.12
C GLU A 109 2.29 11.63 -5.62
N PHE A 110 2.29 10.35 -5.24
CA PHE A 110 2.33 9.90 -3.84
C PHE A 110 3.53 9.00 -3.64
N GLU A 111 4.24 9.23 -2.57
CA GLU A 111 5.25 8.32 -2.06
C GLU A 111 4.86 7.86 -0.65
N ILE A 112 4.81 6.55 -0.46
CA ILE A 112 4.52 5.93 0.82
C ILE A 112 5.72 5.08 1.22
N THR A 113 6.37 5.43 2.33
CA THR A 113 7.42 4.63 2.92
C THR A 113 6.89 3.88 4.13
N VAL A 114 6.79 2.56 4.04
CA VAL A 114 6.44 1.70 5.18
C VAL A 114 7.70 1.51 6.02
N LYS A 115 7.71 2.05 7.23
CA LYS A 115 8.82 1.88 8.18
C LYS A 115 8.75 0.53 8.87
N ASN A 116 7.57 0.14 9.29
CA ASN A 116 7.26 -1.15 9.87
C ASN A 116 5.77 -1.49 9.72
N GLY A 117 5.48 -2.76 9.77
CA GLY A 117 4.15 -3.33 9.72
C GLY A 117 4.23 -4.83 9.64
N SER A 118 3.09 -5.51 9.69
CA SER A 118 3.05 -6.96 9.49
C SER A 118 1.81 -7.40 8.73
N VAL A 119 1.94 -8.49 8.01
CA VAL A 119 0.85 -9.22 7.39
C VAL A 119 1.03 -10.70 7.65
N TYR A 120 0.06 -11.33 8.32
CA TYR A 120 0.23 -12.67 8.90
C TYR A 120 1.49 -12.69 9.80
N ASP A 121 2.40 -13.63 9.55
CA ASP A 121 3.69 -13.76 10.25
C ASP A 121 4.87 -13.21 9.43
N LEU A 122 4.58 -12.32 8.46
CA LEU A 122 5.58 -11.56 7.73
C LEU A 122 5.68 -10.15 8.26
N ASP A 123 6.87 -9.75 8.61
CA ASP A 123 7.21 -8.36 8.90
C ASP A 123 7.47 -7.59 7.59
N LEU A 124 6.98 -6.37 7.55
CA LEU A 124 7.19 -5.41 6.47
C LEU A 124 8.09 -4.31 7.01
N GLU A 125 9.28 -4.13 6.41
CA GLU A 125 10.22 -3.11 6.83
C GLU A 125 10.76 -2.34 5.64
N ASN A 126 10.92 -1.02 5.80
CA ASN A 126 11.57 -0.16 4.82
C ASN A 126 11.08 -0.40 3.36
N SER A 127 9.77 -0.61 3.23
CA SER A 127 9.12 -0.83 1.94
C SER A 127 8.62 0.49 1.37
N THR A 128 8.64 0.63 0.04
CA THR A 128 8.21 1.86 -0.63
C THR A 128 7.11 1.57 -1.63
N ILE A 129 6.15 2.49 -1.74
CA ILE A 129 5.08 2.46 -2.74
C ILE A 129 4.98 3.85 -3.36
N ASN A 130 5.18 3.92 -4.66
CA ASN A 130 5.03 5.13 -5.45
C ASN A 130 3.79 5.01 -6.31
N LEU A 131 2.92 6.02 -6.24
CA LEU A 131 1.73 6.14 -7.08
C LEU A 131 1.84 7.42 -7.89
N LYS A 132 1.63 7.30 -9.18
CA LYS A 132 1.54 8.45 -10.08
C LYS A 132 0.19 8.42 -10.78
N ARG A 133 -0.65 9.41 -10.49
CA ARG A 133 -1.96 9.57 -11.11
C ARG A 133 -1.81 10.39 -12.38
N GLY A 134 -2.07 9.77 -13.52
CA GLY A 134 -2.25 10.44 -14.79
C GLY A 134 -3.74 10.61 -15.14
N ASN A 135 -4.03 11.07 -16.37
CA ASN A 135 -5.40 11.34 -16.82
C ASN A 135 -6.28 10.10 -16.84
N ASN A 136 -5.77 8.94 -17.23
CA ASN A 136 -6.58 7.72 -17.48
C ASN A 136 -6.20 6.52 -16.61
N ALA A 137 -5.10 6.61 -15.86
CA ALA A 137 -4.63 5.50 -15.04
C ALA A 137 -3.80 5.99 -13.85
N ILE A 138 -3.74 5.14 -12.80
CA ILE A 138 -2.82 5.31 -11.69
C ILE A 138 -1.72 4.26 -11.87
N LYS A 139 -0.48 4.72 -12.09
CA LYS A 139 0.69 3.85 -12.14
C LYS A 139 1.21 3.60 -10.74
N ILE A 140 1.40 2.34 -10.40
CA ILE A 140 1.88 1.93 -9.09
C ILE A 140 3.18 1.15 -9.25
N LYS A 141 4.19 1.56 -8.48
CA LYS A 141 5.47 0.85 -8.34
C LYS A 141 5.76 0.69 -6.87
N SER A 142 5.93 -0.55 -6.42
CA SER A 142 6.28 -0.84 -5.03
C SER A 142 7.55 -1.68 -4.94
N SER A 143 8.31 -1.47 -3.86
CA SER A 143 9.42 -2.33 -3.45
C SER A 143 9.14 -2.75 -2.01
N LEU A 144 8.70 -3.99 -1.85
CA LEU A 144 8.29 -4.55 -0.57
C LEU A 144 9.41 -5.42 -0.01
N LYS A 145 9.86 -5.13 1.20
CA LYS A 145 10.77 -5.99 1.95
C LYS A 145 9.97 -6.73 3.00
N THR A 146 10.01 -8.05 2.94
CA THR A 146 9.25 -8.93 3.83
C THR A 146 10.17 -9.97 4.44
N LYS A 147 10.02 -10.22 5.74
CA LYS A 147 10.78 -11.23 6.47
C LYS A 147 9.88 -12.00 7.40
N GLY A 148 9.98 -13.33 7.40
CA GLY A 148 9.21 -14.15 8.31
C GLY A 148 8.85 -15.52 7.76
N LYS A 149 7.76 -16.07 8.29
CA LYS A 149 7.26 -17.41 7.94
C LYS A 149 5.87 -17.34 7.33
N LEU A 150 5.62 -18.20 6.38
CA LEU A 150 4.28 -18.43 5.83
C LEU A 150 3.97 -19.90 5.76
N ASN A 151 2.78 -20.26 6.19
CA ASN A 151 2.21 -21.60 5.98
C ASN A 151 1.35 -21.63 4.71
N PHE A 152 0.96 -22.85 4.28
CA PHE A 152 0.21 -23.04 3.05
C PHE A 152 -1.12 -22.27 3.00
N SER A 153 -1.84 -22.18 4.11
CA SER A 153 -3.10 -21.44 4.17
C SER A 153 -2.88 -19.94 3.89
N GLN A 154 -1.84 -19.36 4.46
CA GLN A 154 -1.48 -17.95 4.25
C GLN A 154 -0.99 -17.71 2.82
N ILE A 155 -0.14 -18.60 2.29
CA ILE A 155 0.34 -18.54 0.91
C ILE A 155 -0.84 -18.63 -0.07
N LYS A 156 -1.80 -19.55 0.18
CA LYS A 156 -3.01 -19.68 -0.64
C LYS A 156 -3.87 -18.42 -0.65
N LYS A 157 -3.99 -17.74 0.49
CA LYS A 157 -4.71 -16.45 0.58
C LYS A 157 -4.00 -15.33 -0.18
N ILE A 158 -2.68 -15.26 -0.08
CA ILE A 158 -1.88 -14.28 -0.82
C ILE A 158 -1.97 -14.56 -2.33
N SER A 159 -1.81 -15.82 -2.74
CA SER A 159 -1.84 -16.20 -4.15
C SER A 159 -3.19 -15.91 -4.82
N SER A 160 -4.29 -16.00 -4.06
CA SER A 160 -5.62 -15.68 -4.58
C SER A 160 -5.80 -14.19 -4.93
N LEU A 161 -5.01 -13.30 -4.35
CA LEU A 161 -5.01 -11.88 -4.71
C LEU A 161 -4.42 -11.61 -6.11
N PHE A 162 -3.63 -12.57 -6.62
CA PHE A 162 -2.94 -12.49 -7.91
C PHE A 162 -3.44 -13.55 -8.90
N ASP A 163 -4.57 -14.21 -8.61
CA ASP A 163 -5.15 -15.30 -9.41
C ASP A 163 -4.17 -16.46 -9.66
N LEU A 164 -3.22 -16.69 -8.73
CA LEU A 164 -2.25 -17.77 -8.81
C LEU A 164 -2.87 -19.09 -8.34
N ASN A 165 -2.76 -20.12 -9.20
CA ASN A 165 -3.30 -21.45 -8.92
C ASN A 165 -2.29 -22.34 -8.19
N LEU A 166 -2.62 -22.74 -6.95
CA LEU A 166 -1.80 -23.63 -6.12
C LEU A 166 -2.39 -25.05 -5.98
N ASN A 167 -3.31 -25.45 -6.83
CA ASN A 167 -4.01 -26.76 -6.72
C ASN A 167 -3.08 -27.98 -6.84
N ASN A 168 -1.90 -27.80 -7.43
CA ASN A 168 -0.91 -28.89 -7.54
C ASN A 168 -0.09 -29.11 -6.26
N PHE A 169 -0.29 -28.29 -5.24
CA PHE A 169 0.43 -28.38 -3.97
C PHE A 169 -0.52 -28.83 -2.86
N LYS A 170 -0.04 -29.73 -2.00
CA LYS A 170 -0.71 -30.14 -0.77
C LYS A 170 -0.27 -29.27 0.40
N ASN A 171 1.02 -28.95 0.43
CA ASN A 171 1.59 -28.08 1.44
C ASN A 171 2.72 -27.25 0.86
N ILE A 172 2.83 -26.01 1.36
CA ILE A 172 3.99 -25.12 1.18
C ILE A 172 4.17 -24.44 2.52
N ASP A 173 5.34 -24.57 3.11
CA ASP A 173 5.70 -23.93 4.38
C ASP A 173 7.13 -23.37 4.23
N GLY A 174 7.37 -22.18 4.72
CA GLY A 174 8.69 -21.60 4.51
C GLY A 174 8.97 -20.37 5.36
N ALA A 175 10.25 -20.05 5.46
CA ALA A 175 10.76 -18.82 6.05
C ALA A 175 11.74 -18.17 5.07
N ALA A 176 11.56 -16.89 4.83
CA ALA A 176 12.37 -16.14 3.87
C ALA A 176 12.52 -14.68 4.26
N ASP A 177 13.56 -14.05 3.71
CA ASP A 177 13.79 -12.62 3.69
C ASP A 177 13.79 -12.18 2.22
N LEU A 178 12.71 -11.52 1.80
CA LEU A 178 12.42 -11.27 0.40
C LEU A 178 12.28 -9.78 0.11
N LYS A 179 12.77 -9.36 -1.06
CA LYS A 179 12.48 -8.08 -1.67
C LYS A 179 11.66 -8.31 -2.94
N THR A 180 10.41 -7.86 -2.92
CA THR A 180 9.49 -7.99 -4.06
C THR A 180 9.23 -6.63 -4.68
N THR A 181 9.59 -6.46 -5.93
CA THR A 181 9.20 -5.30 -6.74
C THR A 181 7.94 -5.64 -7.51
N VAL A 182 6.89 -4.83 -7.34
CA VAL A 182 5.61 -4.99 -8.06
C VAL A 182 5.33 -3.70 -8.83
N LYS A 183 4.94 -3.82 -10.09
CA LYS A 183 4.50 -2.71 -10.94
C LYS A 183 3.18 -3.09 -11.58
N PHE A 184 2.24 -2.17 -11.58
CA PHE A 184 0.96 -2.32 -12.25
C PHE A 184 0.30 -0.97 -12.48
N ASP A 185 -0.68 -0.96 -13.39
CA ASP A 185 -1.54 0.18 -13.62
C ASP A 185 -2.94 -0.12 -13.08
N LEU A 186 -3.61 0.88 -12.53
CA LEU A 186 -5.04 0.84 -12.22
C LEU A 186 -5.76 1.72 -13.23
N ASN A 187 -6.64 1.13 -14.01
CA ASN A 187 -7.49 1.88 -14.93
C ASN A 187 -8.61 2.65 -14.19
N GLU A 188 -9.44 3.41 -14.90
CA GLU A 188 -10.54 4.19 -14.33
C GLU A 188 -11.56 3.34 -13.54
N LYS A 189 -11.67 2.04 -13.84
CA LYS A 189 -12.54 1.09 -13.11
C LYS A 189 -11.81 0.40 -11.95
N PHE A 190 -10.58 0.84 -11.61
CA PHE A 190 -9.70 0.24 -10.60
C PHE A 190 -9.37 -1.24 -10.86
N LYS A 191 -9.36 -1.65 -12.13
CA LYS A 191 -8.84 -2.96 -12.52
C LYS A 191 -7.34 -2.89 -12.71
N ILE A 192 -6.65 -3.95 -12.29
CA ILE A 192 -5.20 -4.11 -12.45
C ILE A 192 -4.92 -4.46 -13.91
N GLU A 193 -3.99 -3.72 -14.49
CA GLU A 193 -3.45 -3.93 -15.84
C GLU A 193 -1.91 -3.89 -15.77
N ASN A 194 -1.24 -4.45 -16.75
CA ASN A 194 0.23 -4.42 -16.89
C ASN A 194 0.99 -4.89 -15.63
N LEU A 195 0.44 -5.90 -14.93
CA LEU A 195 1.06 -6.44 -13.72
C LEU A 195 2.40 -7.11 -14.06
N SER A 196 3.44 -6.68 -13.38
CA SER A 196 4.75 -7.34 -13.36
C SER A 196 5.28 -7.38 -11.94
N TYR A 197 5.99 -8.46 -11.61
CA TYR A 197 6.64 -8.61 -10.31
C TYR A 197 7.98 -9.33 -10.47
N LEU A 198 8.90 -9.00 -9.58
CA LEU A 198 10.19 -9.65 -9.41
C LEU A 198 10.45 -9.82 -7.93
N THR A 199 10.79 -11.03 -7.50
CA THR A 199 11.13 -11.34 -6.10
C THR A 199 12.54 -11.88 -6.05
N GLU A 200 13.34 -11.33 -5.16
CA GLU A 200 14.72 -11.71 -4.86
C GLU A 200 14.87 -11.83 -3.35
N GLY A 201 15.77 -12.69 -2.89
CA GLY A 201 16.11 -12.80 -1.48
C GLY A 201 16.57 -14.16 -1.05
N ASP A 202 16.65 -14.35 0.25
CA ASP A 202 17.18 -15.54 0.90
C ASP A 202 16.05 -16.39 1.46
N ILE A 203 16.07 -17.68 1.16
CA ILE A 203 15.16 -18.68 1.72
C ILE A 203 15.91 -19.42 2.83
N ALA A 204 15.51 -19.19 4.09
CA ALA A 204 16.07 -19.89 5.21
C ALA A 204 15.58 -21.35 5.30
N TYR A 205 14.32 -21.55 4.93
CA TYR A 205 13.67 -22.85 4.92
C TYR A 205 12.51 -22.84 3.95
N LEU A 206 12.35 -23.92 3.19
CA LEU A 206 11.21 -24.11 2.31
C LEU A 206 10.86 -25.61 2.25
N GLU A 207 9.65 -25.94 2.61
CA GLU A 207 9.06 -27.25 2.43
C GLU A 207 7.93 -27.16 1.40
N ILE A 208 8.00 -27.99 0.37
CA ILE A 208 6.99 -28.10 -0.67
C ILE A 208 6.53 -29.54 -0.74
N GLU A 209 5.24 -29.79 -0.60
CA GLU A 209 4.62 -31.06 -0.89
C GLU A 209 3.65 -30.91 -2.06
N SER A 210 3.94 -31.61 -3.15
CA SER A 210 3.11 -31.61 -4.35
C SER A 210 2.08 -32.73 -4.34
N SER A 211 1.01 -32.56 -5.12
CA SER A 211 0.06 -33.64 -5.45
C SER A 211 0.44 -34.19 -6.83
N PRO A 212 1.28 -35.21 -6.92
CA PRO A 212 1.66 -35.77 -8.21
C PRO A 212 0.43 -36.34 -8.89
N LYS A 213 0.29 -36.09 -10.20
CA LYS A 213 -0.76 -36.73 -11.02
C LYS A 213 -0.61 -38.24 -10.92
N GLU A 214 -1.72 -38.97 -10.97
CA GLU A 214 -1.73 -40.45 -10.90
C GLU A 214 -0.78 -41.10 -11.89
N ILE A 215 -0.60 -40.48 -13.08
CA ILE A 215 0.35 -40.92 -14.08
C ILE A 215 1.79 -40.94 -13.58
N ILE A 216 2.20 -39.92 -12.80
CA ILE A 216 3.55 -39.84 -12.21
C ILE A 216 3.73 -40.99 -11.17
N LYS A 217 2.74 -41.20 -10.31
CA LYS A 217 2.78 -42.28 -9.34
C LYS A 217 2.89 -43.69 -9.99
N LYS A 218 2.24 -43.84 -11.15
CA LYS A 218 2.26 -45.10 -11.91
C LYS A 218 3.61 -45.41 -12.54
N TYR A 219 4.27 -44.38 -13.10
CA TYR A 219 5.51 -44.54 -13.87
C TYR A 219 6.78 -44.21 -13.08
N LEU A 220 6.66 -43.48 -11.99
CA LEU A 220 7.76 -43.08 -11.11
C LEU A 220 7.33 -43.27 -9.64
N PRO A 221 7.21 -44.53 -9.18
CA PRO A 221 6.75 -44.82 -7.81
C PRO A 221 7.69 -44.30 -6.73
N GLU A 222 8.97 -44.06 -7.05
CA GLU A 222 9.97 -43.48 -6.15
C GLU A 222 9.95 -41.96 -6.14
N PHE A 223 9.04 -41.33 -6.86
CA PHE A 223 8.95 -39.85 -6.93
C PHE A 223 8.63 -39.29 -5.52
N GLN A 224 9.59 -38.56 -4.99
CA GLN A 224 9.39 -37.85 -3.72
C GLN A 224 8.48 -36.64 -3.94
N SER A 225 7.27 -36.70 -3.40
CA SER A 225 6.31 -35.60 -3.47
C SER A 225 6.68 -34.42 -2.56
N LYS A 226 7.68 -34.60 -1.71
CA LYS A 226 8.12 -33.63 -0.71
C LYS A 226 9.56 -33.21 -0.97
N ILE A 227 9.75 -31.89 -1.06
CA ILE A 227 11.06 -31.24 -1.22
C ILE A 227 11.28 -30.35 -0.01
N ILE A 228 12.44 -30.47 0.62
CA ILE A 228 12.86 -29.61 1.73
C ILE A 228 14.17 -28.94 1.35
N LEU A 229 14.14 -27.60 1.31
CA LEU A 229 15.33 -26.78 1.14
C LEU A 229 15.64 -26.10 2.47
N LYS A 230 16.89 -26.17 2.89
CA LYS A 230 17.38 -25.47 4.09
C LYS A 230 18.68 -24.75 3.68
N ASN A 231 18.78 -23.51 4.07
CA ASN A 231 20.06 -22.79 3.99
C ASN A 231 20.88 -23.18 5.22
N ASN A 232 22.03 -23.77 5.00
CA ASN A 232 22.96 -24.17 6.05
C ASN A 232 23.89 -23.02 6.40
#